data_7bb84d7ff713c0ef1233f6ccd6617822
#
_entry.id   7bb84d7ff713c0ef1233f6ccd6617822
#
_cell.length_a   1.000
_cell.length_b   1.000
_cell.length_c   1.000
_cell.angle_alpha   90.00
_cell.angle_beta   90.00
_cell.angle_gamma   90.00
#
_symmetry.space_group_name_H-M   'P 1'
#
loop_
_entity.id
_entity.type
_entity.pdbx_description
1 polymer ?
#
loop_
_entity_poly.entity_id
_entity_poly.type
_entity_poly.pdbx_seq_one_letter_code
_entity_poly.pdbx_strand_id
1 'polypeptide(L)'
;LPSTSINPPAEIGEETAAVWGWGGANIRARNFDSARYNSGFDYMIWGDYYVDNKTGNRNSSGVGLVGSPGFMVTVGKTYWEGANSDIRVGTFIHELGHNLNLKHGGTDDFNGKPQYYSVMNYNYQLTGIPKADGTRYFGYLQQDMPTLNEWALNERDGFGPQAGEYLYTHKDKNGKDVTQPANQPIDFNRNGVIDNSPVSVDLNGDGILNELTALSDLKKLNFDMTPAQAGAGGPVAQPEAEENPVTADDARNLGLIP
;
A
#
# COMPACT_ATOMS: atom_id res chain seq x y z
N LEU A 1 6.00 6.28 -24.03
CA LEU A 1 4.59 5.89 -24.19
C LEU A 1 3.79 7.15 -24.49
N PRO A 2 2.86 7.15 -25.45
CA PRO A 2 2.02 8.30 -25.67
C PRO A 2 1.12 8.52 -24.46
N SER A 3 1.30 9.65 -23.76
CA SER A 3 0.35 10.10 -22.76
C SER A 3 -0.73 10.89 -23.46
N THR A 4 -1.99 10.51 -23.26
CA THR A 4 -3.12 11.33 -23.70
C THR A 4 -3.55 12.21 -22.53
N SER A 5 -3.39 13.52 -22.67
CA SER A 5 -3.98 14.44 -21.70
C SER A 5 -5.50 14.45 -21.91
N ILE A 6 -6.24 14.07 -20.92
CA ILE A 6 -7.69 14.16 -20.90
C ILE A 6 -8.05 15.48 -20.21
N ASN A 7 -8.65 16.39 -20.96
CA ASN A 7 -9.14 17.63 -20.41
C ASN A 7 -10.68 17.61 -20.38
N PRO A 8 -11.34 17.91 -19.31
CA PRO A 8 -11.24 17.48 -17.91
C PRO A 8 -12.21 16.33 -17.62
N PRO A 9 -12.31 15.79 -16.50
CA PRO A 9 -12.82 16.47 -15.32
C PRO A 9 -11.87 16.39 -14.15
N ALA A 10 -11.89 17.40 -13.31
CA ALA A 10 -11.24 17.40 -12.03
C ALA A 10 -11.81 16.32 -11.09
N GLU A 11 -13.03 15.89 -11.31
CA GLU A 11 -13.74 14.89 -10.52
C GLU A 11 -14.09 13.66 -11.37
N ILE A 12 -13.59 12.49 -10.93
CA ILE A 12 -13.89 11.19 -11.58
C ILE A 12 -15.02 10.47 -10.82
N GLY A 13 -15.58 11.08 -9.77
CA GLY A 13 -16.41 10.45 -8.77
C GLY A 13 -17.67 9.75 -9.28
N GLU A 14 -18.49 10.41 -10.04
CA GLU A 14 -19.71 9.78 -10.58
C GLU A 14 -19.41 8.69 -11.61
N GLU A 15 -18.24 8.76 -12.25
CA GLU A 15 -17.78 7.73 -13.17
C GLU A 15 -17.03 6.59 -12.47
N THR A 16 -16.82 6.62 -11.15
CA THR A 16 -16.00 5.61 -10.48
C THR A 16 -16.56 4.22 -10.70
N ALA A 17 -17.86 4.01 -10.51
CA ALA A 17 -18.50 2.74 -10.82
C ALA A 17 -18.42 2.40 -12.32
N ALA A 18 -18.47 3.39 -13.20
CA ALA A 18 -18.33 3.20 -14.64
C ALA A 18 -16.86 3.00 -15.04
N VAL A 19 -15.93 3.64 -14.38
CA VAL A 19 -14.48 3.39 -14.51
C VAL A 19 -14.17 1.96 -14.11
N TRP A 20 -14.67 1.52 -12.97
CA TRP A 20 -14.47 0.17 -12.47
C TRP A 20 -15.32 -0.85 -13.22
N GLY A 21 -16.52 -0.50 -13.60
CA GLY A 21 -17.34 -1.29 -14.53
C GLY A 21 -16.71 -1.40 -15.90
N TRP A 22 -15.76 -0.52 -16.20
CA TRP A 22 -14.99 -0.49 -17.43
C TRP A 22 -15.88 -0.51 -18.70
N GLY A 23 -17.12 -0.19 -18.54
CA GLY A 23 -18.12 -0.25 -19.60
C GLY A 23 -18.54 1.11 -20.12
N GLY A 24 -19.10 1.12 -21.33
CA GLY A 24 -19.83 2.22 -21.89
C GLY A 24 -19.04 3.49 -22.15
N ALA A 25 -19.49 4.58 -21.56
CA ALA A 25 -18.96 5.91 -21.80
C ALA A 25 -17.75 6.28 -20.92
N ASN A 26 -17.17 5.33 -20.21
CA ASN A 26 -16.09 5.60 -19.28
C ASN A 26 -14.79 6.03 -19.99
N ILE A 27 -13.89 6.63 -19.20
CA ILE A 27 -12.63 7.20 -19.68
C ILE A 27 -11.75 6.11 -20.30
N ARG A 28 -11.71 4.92 -19.69
CA ARG A 28 -10.91 3.82 -20.18
C ARG A 28 -11.36 3.35 -21.57
N ALA A 29 -12.64 3.07 -21.75
CA ALA A 29 -13.17 2.59 -23.02
C ALA A 29 -12.91 3.56 -24.17
N ARG A 30 -12.84 4.87 -23.89
CA ARG A 30 -12.57 5.90 -24.89
C ARG A 30 -11.09 6.10 -25.21
N ASN A 31 -10.20 5.81 -24.25
CA ASN A 31 -8.81 6.23 -24.33
C ASN A 31 -7.80 5.09 -24.27
N PHE A 32 -8.23 3.87 -23.99
CA PHE A 32 -7.35 2.72 -23.91
C PHE A 32 -7.74 1.66 -24.93
N ASP A 33 -6.83 1.40 -25.86
CA ASP A 33 -7.03 0.38 -26.89
C ASP A 33 -7.09 -1.02 -26.25
N SER A 34 -8.20 -1.74 -26.52
CA SER A 34 -8.40 -3.10 -26.01
C SER A 34 -7.31 -4.09 -26.46
N ALA A 35 -6.66 -3.84 -27.60
CA ALA A 35 -5.52 -4.65 -28.04
C ALA A 35 -4.32 -4.52 -27.09
N ARG A 36 -4.15 -3.38 -26.42
CA ARG A 36 -3.08 -3.17 -25.44
C ARG A 36 -3.31 -3.97 -24.15
N TYR A 37 -4.55 -4.20 -23.80
CA TYR A 37 -4.92 -5.06 -22.69
C TYR A 37 -4.36 -6.47 -22.83
N ASN A 38 -4.51 -7.03 -24.02
CA ASN A 38 -4.04 -8.38 -24.33
C ASN A 38 -2.51 -8.46 -24.50
N SER A 39 -1.82 -7.33 -24.36
CA SER A 39 -0.37 -7.20 -24.54
C SER A 39 0.35 -6.91 -23.23
N GLY A 40 -0.29 -7.07 -22.08
CA GLY A 40 0.32 -6.90 -20.75
C GLY A 40 0.53 -5.44 -20.32
N PHE A 41 -0.29 -4.51 -20.83
CA PHE A 41 -0.26 -3.11 -20.37
C PHE A 41 -1.36 -2.87 -19.32
N ASP A 42 -0.97 -2.27 -18.21
CA ASP A 42 -1.92 -1.76 -17.23
C ASP A 42 -2.48 -0.40 -17.67
N TYR A 43 -3.76 -0.18 -17.36
CA TYR A 43 -4.39 1.11 -17.56
C TYR A 43 -4.31 1.94 -16.30
N MET A 44 -3.72 3.12 -16.40
CA MET A 44 -3.51 4.00 -15.26
C MET A 44 -4.04 5.41 -15.55
N ILE A 45 -4.68 6.02 -14.56
CA ILE A 45 -5.12 7.40 -14.59
C ILE A 45 -4.42 8.20 -13.48
N TRP A 46 -3.85 9.35 -13.85
CA TRP A 46 -3.52 10.40 -12.90
C TRP A 46 -4.72 11.33 -12.75
N GLY A 47 -5.32 11.34 -11.56
CA GLY A 47 -6.43 12.22 -11.21
C GLY A 47 -6.05 13.27 -10.18
N ASP A 48 -6.89 14.29 -10.03
CA ASP A 48 -6.77 15.22 -8.92
C ASP A 48 -7.29 14.57 -7.64
N TYR A 49 -8.50 14.02 -7.69
CA TYR A 49 -9.11 13.16 -6.67
C TYR A 49 -10.18 12.27 -7.29
N TYR A 50 -10.66 11.30 -6.54
CA TYR A 50 -11.88 10.54 -6.87
C TYR A 50 -12.83 10.55 -5.67
N VAL A 51 -14.09 10.23 -5.93
CA VAL A 51 -15.09 10.05 -4.87
C VAL A 51 -15.37 8.57 -4.69
N ASP A 52 -15.15 8.08 -3.49
CA ASP A 52 -15.64 6.77 -3.11
C ASP A 52 -17.16 6.85 -2.86
N ASN A 53 -17.94 6.24 -3.72
CA ASN A 53 -19.40 6.29 -3.65
C ASN A 53 -19.98 5.55 -2.43
N LYS A 54 -19.21 4.69 -1.76
CA LYS A 54 -19.68 3.98 -0.56
C LYS A 54 -19.49 4.82 0.69
N THR A 55 -18.34 5.46 0.82
CA THR A 55 -17.96 6.21 2.01
C THR A 55 -18.11 7.72 1.85
N GLY A 56 -18.17 8.22 0.62
CA GLY A 56 -18.12 9.64 0.29
C GLY A 56 -16.71 10.23 0.42
N ASN A 57 -15.69 9.40 0.68
CA ASN A 57 -14.31 9.85 0.80
C ASN A 57 -13.81 10.43 -0.53
N ARG A 58 -13.04 11.54 -0.43
CA ARG A 58 -12.51 12.28 -1.58
C ARG A 58 -11.01 12.48 -1.53
N ASN A 59 -10.35 12.11 -0.45
CA ASN A 59 -8.95 12.44 -0.19
C ASN A 59 -8.01 11.23 -0.14
N SER A 60 -8.46 10.08 -0.65
CA SER A 60 -7.59 8.90 -0.84
C SER A 60 -6.49 9.17 -1.85
N SER A 61 -5.32 8.56 -1.65
CA SER A 61 -4.15 8.72 -2.52
C SER A 61 -4.32 8.06 -3.88
N GLY A 62 -5.06 6.95 -3.93
CA GLY A 62 -5.30 6.19 -5.16
C GLY A 62 -6.30 5.08 -4.96
N VAL A 63 -6.46 4.24 -5.96
CA VAL A 63 -7.22 3.00 -5.90
C VAL A 63 -6.79 2.05 -7.03
N GLY A 64 -6.55 0.78 -6.71
CA GLY A 64 -6.18 -0.28 -7.65
C GLY A 64 -7.13 -1.47 -7.61
N LEU A 65 -7.23 -2.20 -8.72
CA LEU A 65 -7.98 -3.45 -8.81
C LEU A 65 -7.05 -4.63 -8.52
N VAL A 66 -7.35 -5.41 -7.50
CA VAL A 66 -6.54 -6.58 -7.15
C VAL A 66 -6.63 -7.64 -8.26
N GLY A 67 -5.47 -8.01 -8.81
CA GLY A 67 -5.36 -9.02 -9.86
C GLY A 67 -6.02 -8.65 -11.19
N SER A 68 -6.25 -7.36 -11.44
CA SER A 68 -6.89 -6.87 -12.66
C SER A 68 -6.22 -5.57 -13.13
N PRO A 69 -6.03 -5.39 -14.44
CA PRO A 69 -5.28 -4.25 -14.95
C PRO A 69 -6.11 -2.96 -14.90
N GLY A 70 -5.78 -2.10 -13.98
CA GLY A 70 -6.34 -0.76 -13.90
C GLY A 70 -6.25 -0.16 -12.51
N PHE A 71 -5.73 1.08 -12.45
CA PHE A 71 -5.62 1.82 -11.21
C PHE A 71 -5.64 3.33 -11.43
N MET A 72 -5.89 4.07 -10.38
CA MET A 72 -5.80 5.53 -10.35
C MET A 72 -4.84 5.97 -9.26
N VAL A 73 -4.11 7.05 -9.54
CA VAL A 73 -3.37 7.81 -8.54
C VAL A 73 -4.00 9.20 -8.45
N THR A 74 -4.44 9.60 -7.26
CA THR A 74 -5.28 10.77 -7.04
C THR A 74 -4.68 11.73 -6.02
N VAL A 75 -3.38 11.99 -6.16
CA VAL A 75 -2.61 12.91 -5.33
C VAL A 75 -2.49 14.30 -5.98
N GLY A 76 -3.61 14.83 -6.44
CA GLY A 76 -3.71 16.15 -7.06
C GLY A 76 -3.87 17.28 -6.05
N LYS A 77 -3.95 18.52 -6.55
CA LYS A 77 -3.86 19.73 -5.72
C LYS A 77 -5.04 19.95 -4.78
N THR A 78 -6.23 19.43 -5.11
CA THR A 78 -7.44 19.71 -4.32
C THR A 78 -7.31 19.25 -2.87
N TYR A 79 -6.77 18.04 -2.67
CA TYR A 79 -6.60 17.48 -1.32
C TYR A 79 -5.14 17.25 -0.94
N TRP A 80 -4.25 17.10 -1.93
CA TRP A 80 -2.86 16.72 -1.77
C TRP A 80 -1.89 17.85 -2.19
N GLU A 81 -2.28 19.12 -1.95
CA GLU A 81 -1.38 20.23 -2.21
C GLU A 81 -0.07 20.05 -1.43
N GLY A 82 1.06 20.26 -2.11
CA GLY A 82 2.38 20.00 -1.54
C GLY A 82 2.90 18.56 -1.65
N ALA A 83 2.10 17.61 -2.15
CA ALA A 83 2.58 16.24 -2.37
C ALA A 83 3.84 16.24 -3.25
N ASN A 84 4.90 15.64 -2.72
CA ASN A 84 6.20 15.53 -3.38
C ASN A 84 6.27 14.31 -4.31
N SER A 85 7.44 14.07 -4.89
CA SER A 85 7.69 12.91 -5.76
C SER A 85 7.53 11.58 -5.02
N ASP A 86 7.91 11.50 -3.76
CA ASP A 86 7.91 10.26 -2.99
C ASP A 86 6.49 9.75 -2.74
N ILE A 87 5.57 10.65 -2.36
CA ILE A 87 4.15 10.35 -2.22
C ILE A 87 3.59 9.81 -3.54
N ARG A 88 3.90 10.46 -4.67
CA ARG A 88 3.42 10.03 -5.99
C ARG A 88 3.98 8.69 -6.41
N VAL A 89 5.28 8.48 -6.22
CA VAL A 89 5.96 7.21 -6.55
C VAL A 89 5.44 6.09 -5.67
N GLY A 90 5.35 6.30 -4.36
CA GLY A 90 4.86 5.31 -3.42
C GLY A 90 3.42 4.89 -3.73
N THR A 91 2.52 5.85 -3.93
CA THR A 91 1.14 5.57 -4.34
C THR A 91 1.08 4.84 -5.68
N PHE A 92 1.84 5.29 -6.70
CA PHE A 92 1.87 4.63 -8.00
C PHE A 92 2.27 3.14 -7.88
N ILE A 93 3.35 2.84 -7.14
CA ILE A 93 3.82 1.46 -6.97
C ILE A 93 2.82 0.64 -6.15
N HIS A 94 2.17 1.24 -5.15
CA HIS A 94 1.13 0.61 -4.34
C HIS A 94 -0.04 0.17 -5.21
N GLU A 95 -0.65 1.08 -5.97
CA GLU A 95 -1.80 0.77 -6.81
C GLU A 95 -1.47 -0.23 -7.93
N LEU A 96 -0.26 -0.12 -8.50
CA LEU A 96 0.24 -1.13 -9.43
C LEU A 96 0.39 -2.51 -8.75
N GLY A 97 0.81 -2.54 -7.50
CA GLY A 97 0.91 -3.77 -6.72
C GLY A 97 -0.42 -4.51 -6.60
N HIS A 98 -1.53 -3.79 -6.43
CA HIS A 98 -2.85 -4.37 -6.45
C HIS A 98 -3.15 -5.03 -7.81
N ASN A 99 -2.85 -4.37 -8.91
CA ASN A 99 -3.03 -4.97 -10.24
C ASN A 99 -2.21 -6.25 -10.39
N LEU A 100 -1.03 -6.29 -9.80
CA LEU A 100 -0.16 -7.48 -9.77
C LEU A 100 -0.54 -8.52 -8.70
N ASN A 101 -1.76 -8.42 -8.14
CA ASN A 101 -2.34 -9.35 -7.18
C ASN A 101 -1.80 -9.28 -5.74
N LEU A 102 -1.19 -8.16 -5.36
CA LEU A 102 -0.77 -7.91 -3.98
C LEU A 102 -1.90 -7.24 -3.19
N LYS A 103 -1.94 -7.54 -1.89
CA LYS A 103 -2.82 -6.93 -0.89
C LYS A 103 -2.02 -6.15 0.14
N HIS A 104 -2.68 -5.45 1.07
CA HIS A 104 -2.00 -4.58 2.04
C HIS A 104 -1.05 -5.33 2.99
N GLY A 105 -1.27 -6.61 3.20
CA GLY A 105 -0.36 -7.51 3.91
C GLY A 105 0.44 -8.44 3.00
N GLY A 106 0.45 -8.17 1.68
CA GLY A 106 1.04 -9.02 0.65
C GLY A 106 0.12 -10.16 0.25
N THR A 107 0.13 -11.24 0.98
CA THR A 107 -0.72 -12.42 0.71
C THR A 107 -2.09 -12.35 1.36
N ASP A 108 -2.29 -11.44 2.27
CA ASP A 108 -3.50 -11.19 3.05
C ASP A 108 -3.76 -9.69 3.19
N ASP A 109 -4.85 -9.28 3.83
CA ASP A 109 -5.23 -7.88 4.01
C ASP A 109 -4.86 -7.31 5.39
N PHE A 110 -4.06 -8.02 6.19
CA PHE A 110 -3.59 -7.48 7.46
C PHE A 110 -2.57 -6.37 7.21
N ASN A 111 -3.04 -5.13 7.28
CA ASN A 111 -2.19 -3.96 7.12
C ASN A 111 -1.36 -3.66 8.38
N GLY A 112 -0.37 -2.79 8.27
CA GLY A 112 0.39 -2.29 9.41
C GLY A 112 1.41 -3.27 9.99
N LYS A 113 1.63 -4.43 9.39
CA LYS A 113 2.63 -5.41 9.86
C LYS A 113 4.03 -4.79 9.86
N PRO A 114 4.69 -4.64 11.01
CA PRO A 114 5.92 -3.84 11.10
C PRO A 114 7.11 -4.44 10.33
N GLN A 115 7.14 -5.77 10.14
CA GLN A 115 8.18 -6.46 9.38
C GLN A 115 7.85 -6.64 7.88
N TYR A 116 6.69 -6.20 7.42
CA TYR A 116 6.32 -6.24 6.01
C TYR A 116 6.83 -5.00 5.28
N TYR A 117 8.09 -5.05 4.85
CA TYR A 117 8.82 -3.97 4.16
C TYR A 117 8.43 -3.90 2.69
N SER A 118 7.23 -3.43 2.44
CA SER A 118 6.64 -3.24 1.11
C SER A 118 5.85 -1.94 1.09
N VAL A 119 5.79 -1.27 -0.05
CA VAL A 119 4.89 -0.10 -0.22
C VAL A 119 3.42 -0.50 -0.19
N MET A 120 3.10 -1.79 -0.27
CA MET A 120 1.74 -2.30 -0.05
C MET A 120 1.27 -2.08 1.39
N ASN A 121 2.19 -1.99 2.33
CA ASN A 121 1.93 -1.63 3.71
C ASN A 121 1.79 -0.10 3.84
N TYR A 122 0.69 0.37 4.38
CA TYR A 122 0.40 1.79 4.56
C TYR A 122 1.44 2.54 5.41
N ASN A 123 2.16 1.83 6.28
CA ASN A 123 3.27 2.41 7.03
C ASN A 123 4.39 2.95 6.11
N TYR A 124 4.50 2.44 4.88
CA TYR A 124 5.59 2.75 3.96
C TYR A 124 5.14 3.36 2.64
N GLN A 125 3.84 3.35 2.32
CA GLN A 125 3.34 3.82 1.04
C GLN A 125 3.77 5.25 0.72
N LEU A 126 3.58 6.19 1.64
CA LEU A 126 3.85 7.61 1.41
C LEU A 126 5.32 8.01 1.64
N THR A 127 6.03 7.26 2.46
CA THR A 127 7.36 7.65 2.95
C THR A 127 8.50 6.80 2.39
N GLY A 128 8.17 5.66 1.77
CA GLY A 128 9.14 4.63 1.45
C GLY A 128 9.64 3.87 2.69
N ILE A 129 10.27 2.75 2.46
CA ILE A 129 10.82 1.84 3.47
C ILE A 129 12.19 2.36 3.90
N PRO A 130 12.40 2.70 5.18
CA PRO A 130 13.68 3.23 5.66
C PRO A 130 14.72 2.11 5.75
N LYS A 131 15.91 2.35 5.18
CA LYS A 131 17.04 1.42 5.23
C LYS A 131 18.13 1.87 6.19
N ALA A 132 18.88 0.91 6.72
CA ALA A 132 19.95 1.16 7.66
C ALA A 132 21.12 1.99 7.09
N ASP A 133 21.25 2.04 5.76
CA ASP A 133 22.22 2.87 5.05
C ASP A 133 21.78 4.34 4.91
N GLY A 134 20.62 4.70 5.44
CA GLY A 134 20.05 6.05 5.37
C GLY A 134 19.24 6.33 4.08
N THR A 135 19.14 5.37 3.18
CA THR A 135 18.30 5.49 1.98
C THR A 135 16.85 5.10 2.27
N ARG A 136 15.96 5.37 1.31
CA ARG A 136 14.59 4.87 1.31
C ARG A 136 14.35 4.04 0.06
N TYR A 137 13.64 2.94 0.23
CA TYR A 137 13.28 2.05 -0.85
C TYR A 137 11.78 2.15 -1.13
N PHE A 138 11.41 2.34 -2.38
CA PHE A 138 10.03 2.28 -2.86
C PHE A 138 9.87 1.03 -3.72
N GLY A 139 9.20 0.03 -3.21
CA GLY A 139 8.98 -1.23 -3.91
C GLY A 139 8.41 -2.31 -3.01
N TYR A 140 8.46 -3.54 -3.47
CA TYR A 140 7.85 -4.70 -2.87
C TYR A 140 8.84 -5.50 -2.02
N LEU A 141 8.34 -6.26 -1.04
CA LEU A 141 9.15 -7.13 -0.21
C LEU A 141 9.79 -8.25 -1.05
N GLN A 142 11.13 -8.31 -1.07
CA GLN A 142 11.87 -9.21 -1.95
C GLN A 142 12.15 -10.59 -1.33
N GLN A 143 12.09 -10.72 -0.01
CA GLN A 143 12.39 -11.96 0.71
C GLN A 143 11.38 -12.19 1.84
N ASP A 144 11.21 -13.45 2.23
CA ASP A 144 10.37 -13.76 3.38
C ASP A 144 10.98 -13.19 4.66
N MET A 145 10.13 -12.61 5.50
CA MET A 145 10.48 -12.18 6.84
C MET A 145 9.96 -13.18 7.87
N PRO A 146 10.56 -13.26 9.05
CA PRO A 146 10.05 -14.10 10.12
C PRO A 146 8.61 -13.75 10.46
N THR A 147 7.79 -14.78 10.71
CA THR A 147 6.46 -14.61 11.27
C THR A 147 6.58 -14.08 12.71
N LEU A 148 5.86 -13.02 13.02
CA LEU A 148 5.75 -12.50 14.38
C LEU A 148 4.49 -13.02 15.03
N ASN A 149 4.64 -13.65 16.20
CA ASN A 149 3.52 -14.12 17.00
C ASN A 149 3.22 -13.09 18.09
N GLU A 150 2.14 -12.33 17.95
CA GLU A 150 1.79 -11.24 18.86
C GLU A 150 1.44 -11.71 20.28
N TRP A 151 1.08 -12.97 20.46
CA TRP A 151 0.92 -13.55 21.81
C TRP A 151 2.24 -13.81 22.52
N ALA A 152 3.36 -13.94 21.76
CA ALA A 152 4.63 -14.40 22.29
C ALA A 152 5.84 -13.82 21.52
N LEU A 153 6.00 -12.50 21.54
CA LEU A 153 7.10 -11.80 20.89
C LEU A 153 8.38 -11.92 21.69
N ASN A 154 9.50 -12.20 21.03
CA ASN A 154 10.81 -12.21 21.63
C ASN A 154 11.51 -10.86 21.39
N GLU A 155 11.59 -10.03 22.39
CA GLU A 155 12.20 -8.69 22.31
C GLU A 155 13.67 -8.70 21.94
N ARG A 156 14.41 -9.77 22.26
CA ARG A 156 15.84 -9.89 21.97
C ARG A 156 16.15 -10.09 20.50
N ASP A 157 15.22 -10.69 19.77
CA ASP A 157 15.42 -11.02 18.36
C ASP A 157 14.98 -9.90 17.42
N GLY A 158 14.27 -8.88 17.95
CA GLY A 158 13.61 -7.87 17.12
C GLY A 158 12.73 -8.53 16.08
N PHE A 159 12.87 -8.12 14.80
CA PHE A 159 12.17 -8.77 13.68
C PHE A 159 13.00 -9.86 12.98
N GLY A 160 14.06 -10.32 13.65
CA GLY A 160 14.94 -11.37 13.15
C GLY A 160 16.06 -10.86 12.23
N PRO A 161 17.02 -11.75 11.91
CA PRO A 161 18.26 -11.35 11.23
C PRO A 161 18.04 -10.80 9.82
N GLN A 162 16.98 -11.21 9.11
CA GLN A 162 16.63 -10.74 7.77
C GLN A 162 16.24 -9.25 7.76
N ALA A 163 15.83 -8.70 8.92
CA ALA A 163 15.41 -7.30 9.05
C ALA A 163 16.57 -6.31 9.21
N GLY A 164 17.83 -6.77 9.24
CA GLY A 164 18.98 -5.94 9.55
C GLY A 164 19.28 -4.82 8.57
N GLU A 165 18.80 -4.91 7.34
CA GLU A 165 18.94 -3.84 6.35
C GLU A 165 17.89 -2.73 6.50
N TYR A 166 16.85 -2.92 7.32
CA TYR A 166 15.75 -1.99 7.51
C TYR A 166 15.81 -1.31 8.87
N LEU A 167 15.26 -0.11 8.94
CA LEU A 167 15.04 0.58 10.20
C LEU A 167 13.61 0.39 10.67
N TYR A 168 13.46 0.31 11.99
CA TYR A 168 12.16 0.33 12.65
C TYR A 168 12.12 1.49 13.65
N THR A 169 11.02 2.24 13.59
CA THR A 169 10.74 3.31 14.55
C THR A 169 9.62 2.89 15.47
N HIS A 170 9.86 2.91 16.76
CA HIS A 170 8.88 2.61 17.80
C HIS A 170 8.92 3.67 18.90
N LYS A 171 7.91 3.70 19.76
CA LYS A 171 7.93 4.54 20.95
C LYS A 171 8.65 3.85 22.09
N ASP A 172 9.48 4.60 22.83
CA ASP A 172 10.00 4.16 24.12
C ASP A 172 8.95 4.29 25.23
N LYS A 173 9.30 3.92 26.45
CA LYS A 173 8.46 4.02 27.66
C LYS A 173 7.98 5.45 27.97
N ASN A 174 8.62 6.48 27.42
CA ASN A 174 8.27 7.88 27.61
C ASN A 174 7.47 8.44 26.43
N GLY A 175 7.14 7.60 25.44
CA GLY A 175 6.45 8.00 24.21
C GLY A 175 7.36 8.68 23.17
N LYS A 176 8.69 8.67 23.36
CA LYS A 176 9.65 9.23 22.41
C LYS A 176 9.96 8.23 21.31
N ASP A 177 10.10 8.72 20.08
CA ASP A 177 10.51 7.89 18.95
C ASP A 177 11.96 7.41 19.10
N VAL A 178 12.14 6.11 18.91
CA VAL A 178 13.43 5.42 18.82
C VAL A 178 13.48 4.74 17.47
N THR A 179 14.50 5.07 16.67
CA THR A 179 14.74 4.45 15.36
C THR A 179 16.02 3.64 15.44
N GLN A 180 15.96 2.38 15.06
CA GLN A 180 17.09 1.46 15.11
C GLN A 180 17.00 0.40 14.02
N PRO A 181 18.10 -0.33 13.71
CA PRO A 181 18.01 -1.51 12.85
C PRO A 181 17.01 -2.52 13.41
N ALA A 182 16.14 -3.01 12.55
CA ALA A 182 14.98 -3.79 12.96
C ALA A 182 15.32 -5.21 13.48
N ASN A 183 16.55 -5.66 13.30
CA ASN A 183 17.08 -6.92 13.85
C ASN A 183 17.74 -6.75 15.24
N GLN A 184 17.72 -5.55 15.79
CA GLN A 184 18.22 -5.30 17.16
C GLN A 184 17.09 -5.56 18.18
N PRO A 185 17.42 -5.78 19.47
CA PRO A 185 16.42 -5.92 20.51
C PRO A 185 15.43 -4.75 20.54
N ILE A 186 14.13 -5.05 20.59
CA ILE A 186 13.04 -4.06 20.58
C ILE A 186 12.17 -4.26 21.83
N ASP A 187 11.99 -3.19 22.60
CA ASP A 187 11.05 -3.13 23.73
C ASP A 187 9.62 -2.97 23.17
N PHE A 188 9.00 -4.10 22.78
CA PHE A 188 7.68 -4.11 22.15
C PHE A 188 6.59 -3.62 23.11
N ASN A 189 6.67 -4.00 24.39
CA ASN A 189 5.66 -3.65 25.39
C ASN A 189 5.91 -2.26 26.03
N ARG A 190 7.01 -1.59 25.67
CA ARG A 190 7.39 -0.23 26.08
C ARG A 190 7.52 -0.08 27.60
N ASN A 191 7.97 -1.12 28.30
CA ASN A 191 8.19 -1.07 29.74
C ASN A 191 9.56 -0.48 30.12
N GLY A 192 10.45 -0.30 29.15
CA GLY A 192 11.80 0.27 29.29
C GLY A 192 12.87 -0.78 29.57
N VAL A 193 12.55 -2.06 29.39
CA VAL A 193 13.47 -3.19 29.58
C VAL A 193 13.31 -4.14 28.40
N ILE A 194 14.39 -4.75 27.96
CA ILE A 194 14.32 -5.89 27.02
C ILE A 194 14.07 -7.15 27.84
N ASP A 195 12.86 -7.69 27.72
CA ASP A 195 12.43 -8.84 28.49
C ASP A 195 13.12 -10.14 28.06
N ASN A 196 13.34 -11.03 29.02
CA ASN A 196 13.88 -12.37 28.77
C ASN A 196 12.79 -13.40 28.46
N SER A 197 11.55 -13.08 28.79
CA SER A 197 10.38 -13.88 28.52
C SER A 197 9.58 -13.26 27.38
N PRO A 198 8.88 -14.05 26.56
CA PRO A 198 8.02 -13.49 25.52
C PRO A 198 6.98 -12.54 26.08
N VAL A 199 6.71 -11.48 25.32
CA VAL A 199 5.70 -10.46 25.62
C VAL A 199 4.54 -10.55 24.64
N SER A 200 3.36 -10.09 25.06
CA SER A 200 2.15 -10.06 24.20
C SER A 200 1.82 -8.62 23.85
N VAL A 201 1.85 -8.29 22.55
CA VAL A 201 1.59 -6.93 22.06
C VAL A 201 0.93 -6.99 20.68
N ASP A 202 -0.14 -6.23 20.50
CA ASP A 202 -0.72 -5.94 19.20
C ASP A 202 0.20 -4.96 18.47
N LEU A 203 0.96 -5.46 17.49
CA LEU A 203 2.00 -4.69 16.79
C LEU A 203 1.44 -3.90 15.61
N ASN A 204 0.41 -4.43 14.95
CA ASN A 204 -0.21 -3.78 13.79
C ASN A 204 -1.37 -2.84 14.17
N GLY A 205 -1.80 -2.87 15.45
CA GLY A 205 -2.81 -1.96 16.00
C GLY A 205 -4.23 -2.26 15.55
N ASP A 206 -4.54 -3.48 15.13
CA ASP A 206 -5.87 -3.87 14.66
C ASP A 206 -6.83 -4.30 15.81
N GLY A 207 -6.32 -4.35 17.02
CA GLY A 207 -7.07 -4.75 18.23
C GLY A 207 -7.17 -6.24 18.44
N ILE A 208 -6.49 -7.05 17.62
CA ILE A 208 -6.51 -8.51 17.67
C ILE A 208 -5.07 -9.02 17.75
N LEU A 209 -4.79 -9.93 18.67
CA LEU A 209 -3.51 -10.62 18.66
C LEU A 209 -3.57 -11.79 17.69
N ASN A 210 -2.60 -11.87 16.79
CA ASN A 210 -2.52 -12.92 15.78
C ASN A 210 -1.06 -13.22 15.36
N GLU A 211 -0.88 -14.07 14.34
CA GLU A 211 0.40 -14.29 13.70
C GLU A 211 0.51 -13.38 12.47
N LEU A 212 1.48 -12.50 12.48
CA LEU A 212 1.78 -11.60 11.36
C LEU A 212 2.80 -12.28 10.44
N THR A 213 2.33 -12.74 9.29
CA THR A 213 3.19 -13.30 8.24
C THR A 213 3.59 -12.22 7.24
N ALA A 214 4.84 -12.24 6.78
CA ALA A 214 5.32 -11.34 5.74
C ALA A 214 6.17 -12.13 4.75
N LEU A 215 5.50 -12.67 3.74
CA LEU A 215 6.14 -13.41 2.65
C LEU A 215 6.56 -12.47 1.52
N SER A 216 7.58 -12.86 0.78
CA SER A 216 8.06 -12.12 -0.39
C SER A 216 6.93 -11.88 -1.40
N ASP A 217 6.72 -10.63 -1.74
CA ASP A 217 5.75 -10.20 -2.75
C ASP A 217 6.05 -10.81 -4.12
N LEU A 218 7.35 -11.01 -4.44
CA LEU A 218 7.78 -11.58 -5.71
C LEU A 218 7.20 -12.98 -5.99
N LYS A 219 6.80 -13.71 -4.94
CA LYS A 219 6.14 -15.02 -5.05
C LYS A 219 4.66 -14.91 -5.43
N LYS A 220 4.09 -13.73 -5.35
CA LYS A 220 2.66 -13.46 -5.55
C LYS A 220 2.36 -12.59 -6.75
N LEU A 221 3.37 -11.86 -7.25
CA LEU A 221 3.20 -11.07 -8.47
C LEU A 221 2.67 -11.95 -9.61
N ASN A 222 1.55 -11.55 -10.16
CA ASN A 222 0.96 -12.19 -11.31
C ASN A 222 1.04 -11.25 -12.52
N PHE A 223 1.86 -11.62 -13.50
CA PHE A 223 2.01 -10.91 -14.76
C PHE A 223 1.16 -11.52 -15.88
N ASP A 224 0.52 -12.68 -15.63
CA ASP A 224 -0.33 -13.38 -16.59
C ASP A 224 -1.73 -12.75 -16.60
N MET A 225 -1.85 -11.61 -17.28
CA MET A 225 -3.13 -10.97 -17.55
C MET A 225 -3.86 -11.75 -18.63
N THR A 226 -4.59 -12.79 -18.25
CA THR A 226 -5.43 -13.50 -19.23
C THR A 226 -6.61 -12.62 -19.64
N PRO A 227 -7.10 -12.74 -20.88
CA PRO A 227 -8.27 -11.97 -21.35
C PRO A 227 -9.52 -12.12 -20.49
N ALA A 228 -9.67 -13.23 -19.76
CA ALA A 228 -10.76 -13.43 -18.82
C ALA A 228 -10.67 -12.51 -17.59
N GLN A 229 -9.48 -12.09 -17.20
CA GLN A 229 -9.26 -11.10 -16.13
C GLN A 229 -9.30 -9.67 -16.67
N ALA A 230 -9.10 -9.49 -17.97
CA ALA A 230 -9.10 -8.19 -18.65
C ALA A 230 -10.49 -7.68 -19.04
N GLY A 231 -11.59 -8.30 -18.60
CA GLY A 231 -12.93 -7.70 -18.67
C GLY A 231 -13.67 -7.84 -19.99
N ALA A 232 -13.48 -8.91 -20.74
CA ALA A 232 -14.42 -9.33 -21.77
C ALA A 232 -15.62 -10.05 -21.12
N GLY A 233 -16.49 -9.33 -20.39
CA GLY A 233 -17.82 -9.82 -19.97
C GLY A 233 -17.85 -10.85 -18.83
N GLY A 234 -16.74 -11.14 -18.15
CA GLY A 234 -16.73 -11.86 -16.89
C GLY A 234 -17.16 -10.97 -15.71
N PRO A 235 -17.52 -11.54 -14.56
CA PRO A 235 -17.75 -10.72 -13.37
C PRO A 235 -16.48 -9.92 -13.11
N VAL A 236 -16.59 -8.59 -13.24
CA VAL A 236 -15.52 -7.65 -12.89
C VAL A 236 -15.17 -7.94 -11.44
N ALA A 237 -13.90 -8.26 -11.17
CA ALA A 237 -13.42 -8.27 -9.80
C ALA A 237 -13.85 -6.92 -9.20
N GLN A 238 -14.69 -6.98 -8.16
CA GLN A 238 -15.07 -5.75 -7.48
C GLN A 238 -13.78 -5.14 -6.95
N PRO A 239 -13.61 -3.82 -7.05
CA PRO A 239 -12.50 -3.20 -6.36
C PRO A 239 -12.55 -3.68 -4.91
N GLU A 240 -11.45 -4.15 -4.39
CA GLU A 240 -11.35 -4.38 -2.97
C GLU A 240 -11.72 -3.05 -2.34
N ALA A 241 -12.77 -3.05 -1.52
CA ALA A 241 -13.10 -1.85 -0.78
C ALA A 241 -11.93 -1.67 0.18
N GLU A 242 -11.08 -0.72 -0.11
CA GLU A 242 -10.00 -0.35 0.80
C GLU A 242 -10.65 0.04 2.13
N GLU A 243 -10.57 -0.85 3.09
CA GLU A 243 -10.92 -0.51 4.45
C GLU A 243 -9.84 0.45 4.95
N ASN A 244 -10.20 1.74 5.10
CA ASN A 244 -9.32 2.81 5.54
C ASN A 244 -8.14 3.10 4.59
N PRO A 245 -8.36 3.56 3.36
CA PRO A 245 -7.30 3.93 2.44
C PRO A 245 -6.44 5.06 3.02
N VAL A 246 -5.16 5.11 2.62
CA VAL A 246 -4.28 6.22 2.98
C VAL A 246 -4.81 7.51 2.38
N THR A 247 -4.95 8.53 3.24
CA THR A 247 -5.61 9.79 2.92
C THR A 247 -4.65 10.99 3.00
N ALA A 248 -5.09 12.13 2.48
CA ALA A 248 -4.37 13.38 2.66
C ALA A 248 -4.27 13.79 4.13
N ASP A 249 -5.21 13.39 4.98
CA ASP A 249 -5.14 13.66 6.41
C ASP A 249 -4.05 12.84 7.08
N ASP A 250 -3.82 11.60 6.64
CA ASP A 250 -2.67 10.80 7.10
C ASP A 250 -1.35 11.47 6.72
N ALA A 251 -1.25 11.98 5.49
CA ALA A 251 -0.07 12.70 5.04
C ALA A 251 0.18 13.99 5.83
N ARG A 252 -0.89 14.74 6.21
CA ARG A 252 -0.78 15.92 7.09
C ARG A 252 -0.34 15.53 8.50
N ASN A 253 -0.91 14.47 9.07
CA ASN A 253 -0.54 13.97 10.38
C ASN A 253 0.93 13.54 10.45
N LEU A 254 1.48 13.06 9.34
CA LEU A 254 2.89 12.72 9.18
C LEU A 254 3.77 13.94 8.84
N GLY A 255 3.19 15.14 8.63
CA GLY A 255 3.93 16.33 8.23
C GLY A 255 4.50 16.28 6.81
N LEU A 256 3.92 15.47 5.93
CA LEU A 256 4.39 15.29 4.54
C LEU A 256 3.79 16.32 3.58
N ILE A 257 2.63 16.86 3.92
CA ILE A 257 1.95 17.95 3.20
C ILE A 257 1.40 18.97 4.20
N PRO A 258 1.10 20.22 3.76
CA PRO A 258 0.53 21.25 4.61
C PRO A 258 -0.85 20.91 5.19
#